data_73607c4a6a561da4b1a32d6d5f55dabd
#
_entry.id   73607c4a6a561da4b1a32d6d5f55dabd
#
_cell.length_a   1.000
_cell.length_b   1.000
_cell.length_c   1.000
_cell.angle_alpha   90.00
_cell.angle_beta   90.00
_cell.angle_gamma   90.00
#
_symmetry.space_group_name_H-M   'P 1'
#
loop_
_entity.id
_entity.type
_entity.pdbx_description
1 polymer ?
#
loop_
_entity_poly.entity_id
_entity_poly.type
_entity_poly.pdbx_seq_one_letter_code
_entity_poly.pdbx_strand_id
1 'polypeptide(L)'
;MTSHAETKYLPYTAKEMFDLVADISAYPEFLPWCAAARVRKEVQKGDIKQIEADLVISFKVFREKFGSRVLLDSSKFIIETDYIDGPFRYLHSVWSFKNSEQGCEVQFSVNFEFKNAMFQSIIGLVFNDAMQRIVRAFERRASDLYG
;
A
#
# COMPACT_ATOMS: atom_id res chain seq x y z
N MET A 1 -1.49 -18.25 5.21
CA MET A 1 -1.01 -16.92 4.78
C MET A 1 -1.64 -16.55 3.46
N THR A 2 -2.08 -15.32 3.32
CA THR A 2 -2.71 -14.82 2.10
C THR A 2 -1.71 -13.96 1.32
N SER A 3 -1.62 -14.19 0.01
CA SER A 3 -0.65 -13.52 -0.86
C SER A 3 -1.32 -13.00 -2.12
N HIS A 4 -0.83 -11.85 -2.60
CA HIS A 4 -1.25 -11.27 -3.88
C HIS A 4 -0.03 -10.65 -4.55
N ALA A 5 0.08 -10.86 -5.86
CA ALA A 5 1.11 -10.20 -6.67
C ALA A 5 0.48 -9.78 -7.99
N GLU A 6 0.81 -8.58 -8.43
CA GLU A 6 0.21 -8.00 -9.63
C GLU A 6 1.20 -7.11 -10.35
N THR A 7 1.12 -7.08 -11.68
CA THR A 7 1.90 -6.20 -12.53
C THR A 7 0.93 -5.40 -13.40
N LYS A 8 1.12 -4.08 -13.44
CA LYS A 8 0.31 -3.19 -14.27
C LYS A 8 1.19 -2.20 -15.03
N TYR A 9 0.73 -1.82 -16.22
CA TYR A 9 1.38 -0.81 -17.04
C TYR A 9 0.49 0.43 -17.07
N LEU A 10 1.02 1.56 -16.60
CA LEU A 10 0.27 2.80 -16.46
C LEU A 10 0.92 3.93 -17.26
N PRO A 11 0.13 4.90 -17.77
CA PRO A 11 0.65 5.99 -18.61
C PRO A 11 1.23 7.14 -17.79
N TYR A 12 1.85 6.84 -16.65
CA TYR A 12 2.47 7.82 -15.76
C TYR A 12 3.93 7.44 -15.54
N THR A 13 4.78 8.40 -15.13
CA THR A 13 6.18 8.08 -14.87
C THR A 13 6.33 7.28 -13.59
N ALA A 14 7.44 6.55 -13.47
CA ALA A 14 7.74 5.82 -12.24
C ALA A 14 7.78 6.76 -11.04
N LYS A 15 8.34 7.97 -11.20
CA LYS A 15 8.40 8.95 -10.13
C LYS A 15 7.00 9.42 -9.71
N GLU A 16 6.11 9.68 -10.67
CA GLU A 16 4.75 10.09 -10.36
C GLU A 16 4.02 9.03 -9.53
N MET A 17 4.11 7.76 -9.96
CA MET A 17 3.47 6.68 -9.24
C MET A 17 4.13 6.41 -7.87
N PHE A 18 5.46 6.48 -7.82
CA PHE A 18 6.17 6.36 -6.54
C PHE A 18 5.73 7.44 -5.56
N ASP A 19 5.69 8.70 -5.99
CA ASP A 19 5.30 9.82 -5.13
C ASP A 19 3.85 9.67 -4.63
N LEU A 20 2.97 9.19 -5.50
CA LEU A 20 1.57 8.97 -5.14
C LEU A 20 1.42 7.90 -4.05
N VAL A 21 2.08 6.76 -4.22
CA VAL A 21 2.00 5.65 -3.26
C VAL A 21 2.77 5.97 -1.98
N ALA A 22 3.81 6.79 -2.07
CA ALA A 22 4.59 7.23 -0.91
C ALA A 22 3.83 8.19 0.01
N ASP A 23 2.79 8.85 -0.48
CA ASP A 23 2.01 9.83 0.28
C ASP A 23 0.94 9.14 1.13
N ILE A 24 1.38 8.48 2.19
CA ILE A 24 0.53 7.67 3.07
C ILE A 24 -0.55 8.53 3.74
N SER A 25 -0.24 9.77 4.09
CA SER A 25 -1.18 10.67 4.76
C SER A 25 -2.43 10.96 3.89
N ALA A 26 -2.33 10.81 2.58
CA ALA A 26 -3.44 11.06 1.66
C ALA A 26 -4.33 9.83 1.46
N TYR A 27 -3.94 8.66 1.94
CA TYR A 27 -4.69 7.42 1.71
C TYR A 27 -6.17 7.49 2.10
N PRO A 28 -6.57 8.10 3.22
CA PRO A 28 -7.99 8.20 3.55
C PRO A 28 -8.82 8.97 2.53
N GLU A 29 -8.20 9.81 1.71
CA GLU A 29 -8.91 10.62 0.71
C GLU A 29 -9.41 9.79 -0.47
N PHE A 30 -8.81 8.63 -0.76
CA PHE A 30 -9.15 7.89 -1.96
C PHE A 30 -9.19 6.36 -1.82
N LEU A 31 -8.49 5.79 -0.83
CA LEU A 31 -8.47 4.33 -0.67
C LEU A 31 -9.74 3.82 0.02
N PRO A 32 -10.36 2.76 -0.52
CA PRO A 32 -11.48 2.13 0.17
C PRO A 32 -11.01 1.53 1.49
N TRP A 33 -11.87 1.59 2.49
CA TRP A 33 -11.65 1.03 3.83
C TRP A 33 -10.50 1.65 4.64
N CYS A 34 -9.84 2.66 4.13
CA CYS A 34 -8.85 3.40 4.91
C CYS A 34 -9.53 4.59 5.58
N ALA A 35 -9.85 4.47 6.85
CA ALA A 35 -10.56 5.49 7.60
C ALA A 35 -9.65 6.61 8.09
N ALA A 36 -8.39 6.30 8.38
CA ALA A 36 -7.41 7.27 8.87
C ALA A 36 -6.00 6.79 8.58
N ALA A 37 -5.09 7.74 8.46
CA ALA A 37 -3.66 7.48 8.31
C ALA A 37 -2.88 8.53 9.08
N ARG A 38 -1.86 8.12 9.81
CA ARG A 38 -1.03 9.02 10.60
C ARG A 38 0.43 8.62 10.52
N VAL A 39 1.28 9.55 10.12
CA VAL A 39 2.73 9.35 10.15
C VAL A 39 3.23 9.72 11.56
N ARG A 40 3.83 8.74 12.24
CA ARG A 40 4.37 8.91 13.60
C ARG A 40 5.80 9.43 13.61
N LYS A 41 6.60 8.95 12.64
CA LYS A 41 8.03 9.23 12.61
C LYS A 41 8.54 9.14 11.18
N GLU A 42 9.50 10.01 10.86
CA GLU A 42 10.07 10.06 9.52
C GLU A 42 11.58 10.36 9.66
N VAL A 43 12.41 9.52 9.05
CA VAL A 43 13.86 9.67 9.05
C VAL A 43 14.39 9.52 7.64
N GLN A 44 15.16 10.51 7.17
CA GLN A 44 15.77 10.50 5.85
C GLN A 44 17.25 10.17 5.95
N LYS A 45 17.70 9.18 5.19
CA LYS A 45 19.13 8.82 5.07
C LYS A 45 19.48 8.65 3.60
N GLY A 46 20.08 9.66 3.00
CA GLY A 46 20.40 9.63 1.57
C GLY A 46 19.11 9.50 0.74
N ASP A 47 19.05 8.50 -0.11
CA ASP A 47 17.89 8.24 -0.98
C ASP A 47 16.78 7.44 -0.31
N ILE A 48 17.01 7.01 0.94
CA ILE A 48 16.05 6.17 1.66
C ILE A 48 15.39 6.97 2.77
N LYS A 49 14.05 7.00 2.74
CA LYS A 49 13.25 7.58 3.81
C LYS A 49 12.56 6.44 4.54
N GLN A 50 12.68 6.41 5.86
CA GLN A 50 11.97 5.46 6.71
C GLN A 50 10.83 6.18 7.40
N ILE A 51 9.62 5.65 7.27
CA ILE A 51 8.42 6.18 7.89
C ILE A 51 7.83 5.12 8.80
N GLU A 52 7.41 5.52 10.00
CA GLU A 52 6.54 4.71 10.84
C GLU A 52 5.16 5.35 10.79
N ALA A 53 4.16 4.58 10.41
CA ALA A 53 2.80 5.09 10.20
C ALA A 53 1.75 4.14 10.76
N ASP A 54 0.63 4.73 11.18
CA ASP A 54 -0.56 4.01 11.59
C ASP A 54 -1.63 4.17 10.53
N LEU A 55 -2.29 3.06 10.19
CA LEU A 55 -3.48 3.06 9.34
C LEU A 55 -4.65 2.48 10.12
N VAL A 56 -5.83 3.06 9.94
CA VAL A 56 -7.07 2.50 10.48
C VAL A 56 -7.85 1.93 9.31
N ILE A 57 -8.10 0.64 9.35
CA ILE A 57 -8.90 -0.08 8.36
C ILE A 57 -10.29 -0.29 8.92
N SER A 58 -11.31 0.11 8.15
CA SER A 58 -12.71 -0.06 8.50
C SER A 58 -13.40 -0.83 7.38
N PHE A 59 -13.82 -2.06 7.66
CA PHE A 59 -14.48 -2.94 6.69
C PHE A 59 -15.64 -3.65 7.37
N LYS A 60 -16.87 -3.29 7.01
CA LYS A 60 -18.10 -3.82 7.65
C LYS A 60 -18.05 -3.52 9.16
N VAL A 61 -18.15 -4.54 10.01
CA VAL A 61 -18.05 -4.36 11.47
C VAL A 61 -16.61 -4.40 11.97
N PHE A 62 -15.66 -4.67 11.08
CA PHE A 62 -14.24 -4.73 11.41
C PHE A 62 -13.64 -3.35 11.34
N ARG A 63 -13.02 -2.90 12.45
CA ARG A 63 -12.28 -1.64 12.49
C ARG A 63 -11.03 -1.84 13.34
N GLU A 64 -9.87 -1.76 12.69
CA GLU A 64 -8.60 -2.03 13.35
C GLU A 64 -7.54 -1.00 12.95
N LYS A 65 -6.69 -0.65 13.92
CA LYS A 65 -5.52 0.17 13.70
C LYS A 65 -4.29 -0.73 13.65
N PHE A 66 -3.42 -0.49 12.68
CA PHE A 66 -2.13 -1.18 12.65
C PHE A 66 -1.00 -0.21 12.33
N GLY A 67 0.16 -0.49 12.92
CA GLY A 67 1.39 0.25 12.67
C GLY A 67 2.29 -0.49 11.71
N SER A 68 2.95 0.27 10.84
CA SER A 68 3.87 -0.28 9.87
C SER A 68 5.12 0.58 9.73
N ARG A 69 6.21 -0.06 9.29
CA ARG A 69 7.44 0.61 8.91
C ARG A 69 7.53 0.59 7.39
N VAL A 70 7.67 1.76 6.81
CA VAL A 70 7.70 1.91 5.35
C VAL A 70 9.07 2.46 4.95
N LEU A 71 9.74 1.75 4.06
CA LEU A 71 11.01 2.20 3.48
C LEU A 71 10.75 2.68 2.06
N LEU A 72 11.08 3.95 1.81
CA LEU A 72 10.91 4.59 0.51
C LEU A 72 12.30 4.82 -0.11
N ASP A 73 12.63 4.05 -1.15
CA ASP A 73 13.89 4.19 -1.85
C ASP A 73 13.67 4.99 -3.14
N SER A 74 13.98 6.27 -3.11
CA SER A 74 13.74 7.17 -4.24
C SER A 74 14.71 6.95 -5.41
N SER A 75 15.85 6.30 -5.16
CA SER A 75 16.81 6.00 -6.24
C SER A 75 16.37 4.81 -7.09
N LYS A 76 15.65 3.87 -6.50
CA LYS A 76 15.18 2.65 -7.18
C LYS A 76 13.68 2.65 -7.41
N PHE A 77 12.95 3.63 -6.88
CA PHE A 77 11.49 3.67 -6.88
C PHE A 77 10.87 2.39 -6.32
N ILE A 78 11.31 2.03 -5.11
CA ILE A 78 10.80 0.86 -4.38
C ILE A 78 10.22 1.33 -3.06
N ILE A 79 9.06 0.80 -2.70
CA ILE A 79 8.41 1.04 -1.41
C ILE A 79 8.20 -0.31 -0.75
N GLU A 80 8.77 -0.49 0.43
CA GLU A 80 8.68 -1.74 1.17
C GLU A 80 8.06 -1.49 2.53
N THR A 81 7.03 -2.26 2.89
CA THR A 81 6.30 -2.09 4.13
C THR A 81 6.39 -3.35 4.97
N ASP A 82 6.75 -3.18 6.24
CA ASP A 82 6.78 -4.23 7.24
C ASP A 82 5.85 -3.89 8.41
N TYR A 83 5.24 -4.92 8.97
CA TYR A 83 4.32 -4.81 10.08
C TYR A 83 5.06 -4.51 11.39
N ILE A 84 4.49 -3.63 12.23
CA ILE A 84 5.00 -3.35 13.57
C ILE A 84 4.03 -3.89 14.62
N ASP A 85 2.78 -3.44 14.62
CA ASP A 85 1.80 -3.83 15.61
C ASP A 85 0.36 -3.73 15.07
N GLY A 86 -0.55 -4.50 15.66
CA GLY A 86 -1.96 -4.51 15.31
C GLY A 86 -2.52 -5.93 15.18
N PRO A 87 -3.51 -6.14 14.27
CA PRO A 87 -4.24 -7.40 14.21
C PRO A 87 -3.59 -8.51 13.39
N PHE A 88 -2.40 -8.27 12.83
CA PHE A 88 -1.74 -9.24 11.97
C PHE A 88 -0.73 -10.08 12.74
N ARG A 89 -0.51 -11.32 12.29
CA ARG A 89 0.68 -12.10 12.64
C ARG A 89 1.85 -11.68 11.77
N TYR A 90 1.52 -11.35 10.52
CA TYR A 90 2.51 -11.00 9.51
C TYR A 90 1.87 -10.08 8.47
N LEU A 91 2.63 -9.10 8.02
CA LEU A 91 2.27 -8.26 6.88
C LEU A 91 3.55 -7.72 6.25
N HIS A 92 3.71 -7.97 4.96
CA HIS A 92 4.83 -7.43 4.20
C HIS A 92 4.35 -7.10 2.79
N SER A 93 4.69 -5.91 2.31
CA SER A 93 4.35 -5.52 0.95
C SER A 93 5.50 -4.83 0.27
N VAL A 94 5.56 -4.94 -1.06
CA VAL A 94 6.58 -4.29 -1.88
C VAL A 94 5.90 -3.69 -3.11
N TRP A 95 6.18 -2.41 -3.36
CA TRP A 95 5.86 -1.74 -4.61
C TRP A 95 7.14 -1.44 -5.34
N SER A 96 7.17 -1.67 -6.65
CA SER A 96 8.29 -1.36 -7.51
C SER A 96 7.79 -0.64 -8.76
N PHE A 97 8.42 0.45 -9.12
CA PHE A 97 8.03 1.29 -10.25
C PHE A 97 9.21 1.41 -11.21
N LYS A 98 9.00 1.02 -12.47
CA LYS A 98 10.05 1.05 -13.47
C LYS A 98 9.56 1.77 -14.71
N ASN A 99 10.29 2.78 -15.17
CA ASN A 99 9.93 3.52 -16.38
C ASN A 99 9.93 2.61 -17.61
N SER A 100 8.96 2.82 -18.49
CA SER A 100 8.82 2.14 -19.77
C SER A 100 8.56 3.18 -20.86
N GLU A 101 8.47 2.74 -22.11
CA GLU A 101 8.31 3.66 -23.25
C GLU A 101 7.08 4.55 -23.15
N GLN A 102 5.98 4.04 -22.59
CA GLN A 102 4.71 4.76 -22.55
C GLN A 102 4.24 5.10 -21.15
N GLY A 103 5.13 5.02 -20.16
CA GLY A 103 4.77 5.29 -18.78
C GLY A 103 5.63 4.51 -17.80
N CYS A 104 5.03 3.64 -16.99
CA CYS A 104 5.79 2.79 -16.09
C CYS A 104 5.14 1.41 -15.90
N GLU A 105 5.99 0.46 -15.50
CA GLU A 105 5.57 -0.84 -15.03
C GLU A 105 5.49 -0.79 -13.52
N VAL A 106 4.33 -1.10 -12.96
CA VAL A 106 4.09 -1.13 -11.53
C VAL A 106 3.97 -2.59 -11.10
N GLN A 107 4.84 -3.01 -10.20
CA GLN A 107 4.76 -4.33 -9.58
C GLN A 107 4.39 -4.16 -8.12
N PHE A 108 3.38 -4.90 -7.67
CA PHE A 108 2.91 -4.87 -6.30
C PHE A 108 2.78 -6.28 -5.77
N SER A 109 3.31 -6.53 -4.57
CA SER A 109 3.11 -7.79 -3.87
C SER A 109 2.80 -7.53 -2.41
N VAL A 110 1.93 -8.37 -1.85
CA VAL A 110 1.60 -8.33 -0.42
C VAL A 110 1.39 -9.74 0.09
N ASN A 111 1.90 -9.97 1.30
CA ASN A 111 1.69 -11.21 2.05
C ASN A 111 1.22 -10.81 3.43
N PHE A 112 0.16 -11.45 3.92
CA PHE A 112 -0.34 -11.15 5.26
C PHE A 112 -1.07 -12.32 5.88
N GLU A 113 -1.21 -12.27 7.21
CA GLU A 113 -2.01 -13.21 7.98
C GLU A 113 -2.54 -12.49 9.21
N PHE A 114 -3.84 -12.60 9.46
CA PHE A 114 -4.46 -12.06 10.67
C PHE A 114 -4.22 -13.00 11.86
N LYS A 115 -4.16 -12.42 13.07
CA LYS A 115 -4.10 -13.20 14.31
C LYS A 115 -5.41 -13.96 14.54
N ASN A 116 -6.55 -13.34 14.18
CA ASN A 116 -7.87 -13.92 14.36
C ASN A 116 -8.22 -14.81 13.17
N ALA A 117 -8.42 -16.11 13.42
CA ALA A 117 -8.71 -17.08 12.36
C ALA A 117 -10.02 -16.79 11.62
N MET A 118 -11.00 -16.21 12.31
CA MET A 118 -12.28 -15.86 11.69
C MET A 118 -12.09 -14.73 10.68
N PHE A 119 -11.33 -13.69 11.03
CA PHE A 119 -11.03 -12.60 10.12
C PHE A 119 -10.22 -13.10 8.92
N GLN A 120 -9.28 -13.99 9.15
CA GLN A 120 -8.48 -14.58 8.08
C GLN A 120 -9.37 -15.32 7.08
N SER A 121 -10.37 -16.07 7.56
CA SER A 121 -11.33 -16.77 6.69
C SER A 121 -12.21 -15.81 5.90
N ILE A 122 -12.73 -14.77 6.55
CA ILE A 122 -13.59 -13.77 5.90
C ILE A 122 -12.81 -13.04 4.80
N ILE A 123 -11.60 -12.58 5.11
CA ILE A 123 -10.77 -11.87 4.15
C ILE A 123 -10.39 -12.79 2.98
N GLY A 124 -10.13 -14.07 3.26
CA GLY A 124 -9.83 -15.05 2.21
C GLY A 124 -10.93 -15.17 1.17
N LEU A 125 -12.20 -15.01 1.58
CA LEU A 125 -13.35 -15.10 0.67
C LEU A 125 -13.48 -13.87 -0.24
N VAL A 126 -13.06 -12.68 0.22
CA VAL A 126 -13.26 -11.42 -0.51
C VAL A 126 -11.95 -10.83 -1.02
N PHE A 127 -10.83 -11.51 -0.82
CA PHE A 127 -9.50 -10.95 -1.01
C PHE A 127 -9.25 -10.43 -2.43
N ASN A 128 -9.57 -11.23 -3.45
CA ASN A 128 -9.32 -10.84 -4.83
C ASN A 128 -10.10 -9.57 -5.21
N ASP A 129 -11.38 -9.51 -4.81
CA ASP A 129 -12.20 -8.34 -5.08
C ASP A 129 -11.65 -7.11 -4.34
N ALA A 130 -11.25 -7.29 -3.08
CA ALA A 130 -10.67 -6.21 -2.27
C ALA A 130 -9.39 -5.66 -2.90
N MET A 131 -8.50 -6.54 -3.36
CA MET A 131 -7.24 -6.11 -3.98
C MET A 131 -7.48 -5.36 -5.28
N GLN A 132 -8.42 -5.81 -6.10
CA GLN A 132 -8.76 -5.12 -7.33
C GLN A 132 -9.31 -3.72 -7.08
N ARG A 133 -10.11 -3.56 -6.03
CA ARG A 133 -10.65 -2.24 -5.66
C ARG A 133 -9.56 -1.29 -5.18
N ILE A 134 -8.60 -1.80 -4.42
CA ILE A 134 -7.46 -1.01 -3.95
C ILE A 134 -6.61 -0.55 -5.14
N VAL A 135 -6.28 -1.46 -6.05
CA VAL A 135 -5.47 -1.14 -7.23
C VAL A 135 -6.18 -0.11 -8.10
N ARG A 136 -7.47 -0.28 -8.34
CA ARG A 136 -8.25 0.70 -9.12
C ARG A 136 -8.30 2.06 -8.45
N ALA A 137 -8.34 2.10 -7.12
CA ALA A 137 -8.33 3.36 -6.38
C ALA A 137 -7.03 4.13 -6.59
N PHE A 138 -5.89 3.44 -6.59
CA PHE A 138 -4.60 4.05 -6.91
C PHE A 138 -4.55 4.55 -8.35
N GLU A 139 -5.05 3.77 -9.30
CA GLU A 139 -5.11 4.19 -10.71
C GLU A 139 -5.99 5.43 -10.89
N ARG A 140 -7.15 5.45 -10.26
CA ARG A 140 -8.06 6.59 -10.32
C ARG A 140 -7.44 7.84 -9.71
N ARG A 141 -6.74 7.68 -8.57
CA ARG A 141 -6.03 8.79 -7.93
C ARG A 141 -4.95 9.35 -8.87
N ALA A 142 -4.22 8.49 -9.57
CA ALA A 142 -3.23 8.91 -10.55
C ALA A 142 -3.88 9.72 -11.68
N SER A 143 -5.02 9.27 -12.18
CA SER A 143 -5.78 9.99 -13.20
C SER A 143 -6.24 11.35 -12.69
N ASP A 144 -6.69 11.45 -11.44
CA ASP A 144 -7.12 12.71 -10.84
C ASP A 144 -5.96 13.68 -10.67
N LEU A 145 -4.77 13.20 -10.32
CA LEU A 145 -3.61 14.05 -10.05
C LEU A 145 -2.83 14.41 -11.32
N TYR A 146 -2.73 13.49 -12.25
CA TYR A 146 -1.81 13.63 -13.40
C TYR A 146 -2.51 13.64 -14.76
N GLY A 147 -3.78 13.41 -14.76
CA GLY A 147 -4.56 13.34 -16.01
C GLY A 147 -4.45 11.98 -16.64
#